data_88ceb4cdba10d37571c3876116e92e2e
#
_entry.id   88ceb4cdba10d37571c3876116e92e2e
#
_cell.length_a   1.000
_cell.length_b   1.000
_cell.length_c   1.000
_cell.angle_alpha   90.00
_cell.angle_beta   90.00
_cell.angle_gamma   90.00
#
_symmetry.space_group_name_H-M   'P 1'
#
loop_
_entity.id
_entity.type
_entity.pdbx_description
1 polymer ?
#
loop_
_entity_poly.entity_id
_entity_poly.type
_entity_poly.pdbx_seq_one_letter_code
_entity_poly.pdbx_strand_id
1 'polypeptide(L)'
;MKKVRVIFSPEAEEVYKYLTEQSPHSKTESMILNAVNKKIELIKLNMHYGNPIAKKLIPDEYKSKYGVTNLFRVELPQFWRMLYTLTDGETEIEIIAFVLDVIDHETYNKNWL
;
A
#
# COMPACT_ATOMS: atom_id res chain seq x y z
N MET A 1 -7.64 11.73 -19.29
CA MET A 1 -7.15 10.60 -18.49
C MET A 1 -6.46 11.13 -17.24
N LYS A 2 -6.78 10.58 -16.07
CA LYS A 2 -6.17 11.05 -14.83
C LYS A 2 -4.79 10.42 -14.63
N LYS A 3 -3.86 11.23 -14.16
CA LYS A 3 -2.52 10.77 -13.82
C LYS A 3 -2.51 10.21 -12.39
N VAL A 4 -1.91 9.06 -12.21
CA VAL A 4 -1.80 8.44 -10.89
C VAL A 4 -0.40 8.63 -10.33
N ARG A 5 -0.31 9.20 -9.13
CA ARG A 5 0.93 9.38 -8.41
C ARG A 5 0.87 8.55 -7.13
N VAL A 6 1.92 7.81 -6.82
CA VAL A 6 1.97 6.95 -5.63
C VAL A 6 2.82 7.61 -4.55
N ILE A 7 2.24 7.75 -3.35
CA ILE A 7 2.90 8.38 -2.20
C ILE A 7 2.77 7.41 -1.02
N PHE A 8 3.80 7.31 -0.20
CA PHE A 8 3.82 6.48 1.01
C PHE A 8 3.46 7.28 2.25
N SER A 9 2.69 6.65 3.15
CA SER A 9 2.55 7.15 4.52
C SER A 9 3.88 7.02 5.25
N PRO A 10 4.07 7.71 6.40
CA PRO A 10 5.27 7.53 7.21
C PRO A 10 5.48 6.07 7.63
N GLU A 11 4.43 5.35 7.98
CA GLU A 11 4.50 3.94 8.37
C GLU A 11 4.98 3.06 7.21
N ALA A 12 4.38 3.26 6.04
CA ALA A 12 4.76 2.49 4.84
C ALA A 12 6.19 2.82 4.40
N GLU A 13 6.58 4.10 4.50
CA GLU A 13 7.94 4.52 4.15
C GLU A 13 8.98 3.86 5.05
N GLU A 14 8.71 3.72 6.34
CA GLU A 14 9.61 3.03 7.26
C GLU A 14 9.83 1.58 6.87
N VAL A 15 8.76 0.88 6.51
CA VAL A 15 8.86 -0.51 6.06
C VAL A 15 9.64 -0.58 4.76
N TYR A 16 9.39 0.33 3.83
CA TYR A 16 10.12 0.38 2.57
C TYR A 16 11.62 0.60 2.79
N LYS A 17 11.97 1.47 3.72
CA LYS A 17 13.37 1.69 4.12
C LYS A 17 14.01 0.42 4.68
N TYR A 18 13.30 -0.25 5.58
CA TYR A 18 13.76 -1.51 6.16
C TYR A 18 14.04 -2.54 5.06
N LEU A 19 13.09 -2.71 4.13
CA LEU A 19 13.26 -3.66 3.03
C LEU A 19 14.47 -3.29 2.15
N THR A 20 14.66 -2.00 1.90
CA THR A 20 15.79 -1.51 1.11
C THR A 20 17.11 -1.82 1.80
N GLU A 21 17.20 -1.59 3.10
CA GLU A 21 18.42 -1.84 3.88
C GLU A 21 18.73 -3.32 3.98
N GLN A 22 17.71 -4.17 4.12
CA GLN A 22 17.90 -5.62 4.26
C GLN A 22 18.08 -6.34 2.92
N SER A 23 17.65 -5.75 1.82
CA SER A 23 17.67 -6.38 0.51
C SER A 23 19.04 -6.96 0.12
N PRO A 24 20.20 -6.29 0.35
CA PRO A 24 21.50 -6.88 0.00
C PRO A 24 21.87 -8.09 0.86
N HIS A 25 21.22 -8.28 2.02
CA HIS A 25 21.59 -9.30 3.00
C HIS A 25 20.55 -10.42 3.12
N SER A 26 19.38 -10.27 2.52
CA SER A 26 18.29 -11.21 2.67
C SER A 26 17.53 -11.39 1.38
N LYS A 27 17.45 -12.64 0.92
CA LYS A 27 16.73 -13.01 -0.28
C LYS A 27 15.22 -12.74 -0.13
N THR A 28 14.68 -12.99 1.05
CA THR A 28 13.26 -12.78 1.33
C THR A 28 12.89 -11.31 1.24
N GLU A 29 13.63 -10.43 1.92
CA GLU A 29 13.36 -8.99 1.88
C GLU A 29 13.57 -8.42 0.49
N SER A 30 14.58 -8.92 -0.24
CA SER A 30 14.80 -8.51 -1.63
C SER A 30 13.59 -8.86 -2.51
N MET A 31 13.02 -10.05 -2.33
CA MET A 31 11.86 -10.49 -3.08
C MET A 31 10.63 -9.63 -2.78
N ILE A 32 10.42 -9.31 -1.51
CA ILE A 32 9.29 -8.47 -1.10
C ILE A 32 9.46 -7.05 -1.66
N LEU A 33 10.67 -6.48 -1.55
CA LEU A 33 10.95 -5.15 -2.09
C LEU A 33 10.67 -5.06 -3.59
N ASN A 34 11.17 -6.05 -4.34
CA ASN A 34 10.95 -6.10 -5.79
C ASN A 34 9.46 -6.19 -6.12
N ALA A 35 8.70 -6.96 -5.34
CA ALA A 35 7.26 -7.08 -5.53
C ALA A 35 6.54 -5.75 -5.22
N VAL A 36 6.93 -5.05 -4.16
CA VAL A 36 6.36 -3.75 -3.84
C VAL A 36 6.57 -2.78 -4.99
N ASN A 37 7.80 -2.70 -5.51
CA ASN A 37 8.11 -1.81 -6.63
C ASN A 37 7.30 -2.15 -7.88
N LYS A 38 7.14 -3.44 -8.17
CA LYS A 38 6.35 -3.89 -9.31
C LYS A 38 4.87 -3.52 -9.15
N LYS A 39 4.32 -3.72 -7.95
CA LYS A 39 2.91 -3.40 -7.68
C LYS A 39 2.65 -1.91 -7.77
N ILE A 40 3.60 -1.08 -7.33
CA ILE A 40 3.49 0.36 -7.48
C ILE A 40 3.34 0.75 -8.96
N GLU A 41 4.13 0.15 -9.86
CA GLU A 41 4.02 0.42 -11.28
C GLU A 41 2.67 -0.03 -11.85
N LEU A 42 2.14 -1.16 -11.37
CA LEU A 42 0.82 -1.63 -11.79
C LEU A 42 -0.29 -0.72 -11.31
N ILE A 43 -0.18 -0.17 -10.10
CA ILE A 43 -1.15 0.81 -9.57
C ILE A 43 -1.12 2.09 -10.43
N LYS A 44 0.06 2.54 -10.84
CA LYS A 44 0.18 3.71 -11.73
C LYS A 44 -0.55 3.50 -13.06
N LEU A 45 -0.54 2.28 -13.57
CA LEU A 45 -1.23 1.93 -14.81
C LEU A 45 -2.74 1.76 -14.61
N ASN A 46 -3.15 1.28 -13.43
CA ASN A 46 -4.55 1.07 -13.11
C ASN A 46 -4.75 1.29 -11.61
N MET A 47 -5.30 2.44 -11.25
CA MET A 47 -5.48 2.81 -9.84
C MET A 47 -6.37 1.84 -9.06
N HIS A 48 -7.22 1.07 -9.75
CA HIS A 48 -8.07 0.05 -9.14
C HIS A 48 -7.45 -1.35 -9.21
N TYR A 49 -6.13 -1.43 -9.37
CA TYR A 49 -5.42 -2.71 -9.47
C TYR A 49 -5.65 -3.61 -8.25
N GLY A 50 -5.62 -3.03 -7.05
CA GLY A 50 -5.79 -3.79 -5.81
C GLY A 50 -7.22 -4.27 -5.61
N ASN A 51 -7.42 -5.21 -4.69
CA ASN A 51 -8.74 -5.71 -4.33
C ASN A 51 -9.41 -4.73 -3.36
N PRO A 52 -10.61 -4.25 -3.66
CA PRO A 52 -11.30 -3.32 -2.76
C PRO A 52 -11.72 -4.01 -1.46
N ILE A 53 -11.60 -3.27 -0.36
CA ILE A 53 -12.00 -3.73 0.96
C ILE A 53 -13.32 -3.03 1.33
N ALA A 54 -14.29 -3.79 1.87
CA ALA A 54 -15.56 -3.23 2.27
C ALA A 54 -15.36 -2.10 3.29
N LYS A 55 -16.13 -1.03 3.17
CA LYS A 55 -15.99 0.15 4.04
C LYS A 55 -16.07 -0.19 5.53
N LYS A 56 -16.93 -1.12 5.91
CA LYS A 56 -17.09 -1.53 7.32
C LYS A 56 -15.85 -2.22 7.88
N LEU A 57 -14.95 -2.70 7.01
CA LEU A 57 -13.74 -3.38 7.42
C LEU A 57 -12.51 -2.47 7.44
N ILE A 58 -12.66 -1.20 7.06
CA ILE A 58 -11.55 -0.25 7.11
C ILE A 58 -11.24 0.05 8.58
N PRO A 59 -9.97 -0.16 9.03
CA PRO A 59 -9.61 0.14 10.42
C PRO A 59 -9.88 1.58 10.81
N ASP A 60 -10.37 1.78 12.02
CA ASP A 60 -10.64 3.13 12.55
C ASP A 60 -9.39 4.00 12.57
N GLU A 61 -8.23 3.39 12.80
CA GLU A 61 -6.95 4.09 12.78
C GLU A 61 -6.73 4.81 11.45
N TYR A 62 -7.02 4.16 10.34
CA TYR A 62 -6.86 4.77 9.01
C TYR A 62 -7.87 5.90 8.82
N LYS A 63 -9.10 5.70 9.28
CA LYS A 63 -10.15 6.72 9.14
C LYS A 63 -9.81 7.97 9.93
N SER A 64 -9.36 7.80 11.18
CA SER A 64 -9.07 8.94 12.07
C SER A 64 -7.76 9.63 11.70
N LYS A 65 -6.73 8.89 11.33
CA LYS A 65 -5.41 9.45 11.05
C LYS A 65 -5.30 10.06 9.64
N TYR A 66 -5.93 9.43 8.66
CA TYR A 66 -5.76 9.81 7.25
C TYR A 66 -7.07 10.12 6.53
N GLY A 67 -8.21 10.05 7.19
CA GLY A 67 -9.50 10.31 6.56
C GLY A 67 -9.84 9.32 5.45
N VAL A 68 -9.44 8.07 5.59
CA VAL A 68 -9.61 7.04 4.56
C VAL A 68 -11.09 6.69 4.37
N THR A 69 -11.59 6.80 3.14
CA THR A 69 -12.96 6.46 2.78
C THR A 69 -13.04 5.26 1.84
N ASN A 70 -11.92 4.82 1.32
CA ASN A 70 -11.81 3.66 0.43
C ASN A 70 -10.48 2.98 0.72
N LEU A 71 -10.39 1.68 0.46
CA LEU A 71 -9.18 0.92 0.76
C LEU A 71 -9.03 -0.22 -0.21
N PHE A 72 -7.79 -0.47 -0.64
CA PHE A 72 -7.44 -1.55 -1.55
C PHE A 72 -6.30 -2.36 -0.96
N ARG A 73 -6.35 -3.67 -1.20
CA ARG A 73 -5.33 -4.62 -0.75
C ARG A 73 -4.61 -5.20 -1.96
N VAL A 74 -3.29 -5.31 -1.85
CA VAL A 74 -2.44 -5.95 -2.86
C VAL A 74 -1.65 -7.06 -2.19
N GLU A 75 -1.71 -8.26 -2.78
CA GLU A 75 -0.96 -9.42 -2.29
C GLU A 75 0.53 -9.28 -2.64
N LEU A 76 1.39 -9.63 -1.69
CA LEU A 76 2.85 -9.66 -1.86
C LEU A 76 3.36 -11.06 -1.53
N PRO A 77 4.59 -11.43 -1.95
CA PRO A 77 5.17 -12.72 -1.58
C PRO A 77 5.26 -12.91 -0.07
N GLN A 78 5.35 -14.15 0.39
CA GLN A 78 5.51 -14.53 1.79
C GLN A 78 4.36 -14.03 2.66
N PHE A 79 3.16 -13.94 2.07
CA PHE A 79 1.93 -13.51 2.77
C PHE A 79 1.97 -12.07 3.29
N TRP A 80 2.84 -11.23 2.73
CA TRP A 80 2.80 -9.81 3.00
C TRP A 80 1.65 -9.16 2.22
N ARG A 81 1.22 -8.00 2.68
CA ARG A 81 0.13 -7.22 2.06
C ARG A 81 0.53 -5.76 1.97
N MET A 82 0.11 -5.12 0.90
CA MET A 82 0.22 -3.68 0.77
C MET A 82 -1.18 -3.09 0.72
N LEU A 83 -1.41 -2.02 1.48
CA LEU A 83 -2.71 -1.37 1.58
C LEU A 83 -2.59 0.06 1.09
N TYR A 84 -3.51 0.47 0.22
CA TYR A 84 -3.52 1.85 -0.26
C TYR A 84 -4.94 2.37 -0.38
N THR A 85 -5.04 3.70 -0.36
CA THR A 85 -6.30 4.42 -0.59
C THR A 85 -6.12 5.37 -1.76
N LEU A 86 -7.21 5.71 -2.42
CA LEU A 86 -7.20 6.69 -3.50
C LEU A 86 -7.78 8.00 -2.99
N THR A 87 -7.10 9.09 -3.29
CA THR A 87 -7.54 10.43 -2.95
C THR A 87 -7.23 11.38 -4.11
N ASP A 88 -7.92 12.52 -4.14
CA ASP A 88 -7.69 13.52 -5.18
C ASP A 88 -6.30 14.14 -5.03
N GLY A 89 -5.68 14.42 -6.16
CA GLY A 89 -4.41 15.13 -6.20
C GLY A 89 -4.58 16.63 -6.14
N GLU A 90 -3.50 17.35 -6.41
CA GLU A 90 -3.48 18.81 -6.40
C GLU A 90 -4.21 19.42 -7.59
N THR A 91 -4.43 18.65 -8.65
CA THR A 91 -5.16 19.09 -9.85
C THR A 91 -6.30 18.13 -10.15
N GLU A 92 -7.25 18.58 -10.97
CA GLU A 92 -8.41 17.77 -11.36
C GLU A 92 -8.05 16.50 -12.14
N ILE A 93 -6.87 16.47 -12.74
CA ILE A 93 -6.41 15.36 -13.58
C ILE A 93 -5.47 14.43 -12.85
N GLU A 94 -5.26 14.65 -11.55
CA GLU A 94 -4.32 13.85 -10.76
C GLU A 94 -5.06 13.08 -9.68
N ILE A 95 -4.71 11.80 -9.53
CA ILE A 95 -5.17 10.94 -8.42
C ILE A 95 -3.93 10.50 -7.65
N ILE A 96 -4.00 10.58 -6.34
CA ILE A 96 -2.94 10.09 -5.47
C ILE A 96 -3.33 8.71 -4.94
N ALA A 97 -2.49 7.71 -5.22
CA ALA A 97 -2.57 6.40 -4.58
C ALA A 97 -1.67 6.47 -3.35
N PHE A 98 -2.29 6.64 -2.18
CA PHE A 98 -1.57 6.81 -0.92
C PHE A 98 -1.37 5.45 -0.26
N VAL A 99 -0.14 4.95 -0.27
CA VAL A 99 0.20 3.67 0.33
C VAL A 99 0.22 3.84 1.85
N LEU A 100 -0.77 3.26 2.51
CA LEU A 100 -0.97 3.40 3.95
C LEU A 100 -0.06 2.48 4.74
N ASP A 101 0.15 1.26 4.24
CA ASP A 101 0.90 0.27 5.00
C ASP A 101 1.42 -0.85 4.10
N VAL A 102 2.51 -1.47 4.56
CA VAL A 102 3.06 -2.69 3.97
C VAL A 102 3.31 -3.61 5.16
N ILE A 103 2.50 -4.65 5.31
CA ILE A 103 2.48 -5.48 6.51
C ILE A 103 2.59 -6.96 6.19
N ASP A 104 3.10 -7.73 7.15
CA ASP A 104 3.18 -9.18 7.03
C ASP A 104 1.83 -9.83 7.34
N HIS A 105 1.75 -11.15 7.09
CA HIS A 105 0.52 -11.91 7.28
C HIS A 105 0.03 -11.87 8.74
N GLU A 106 0.93 -12.01 9.69
CA GLU A 106 0.59 -12.01 11.10
C GLU A 106 -0.03 -10.68 11.53
N THR A 107 0.60 -9.58 11.15
CA THR A 107 0.09 -8.23 11.44
C THR A 107 -1.25 -8.00 10.78
N TYR A 108 -1.40 -8.44 9.53
CA TYR A 108 -2.67 -8.32 8.80
C TYR A 108 -3.79 -9.05 9.52
N ASN A 109 -3.58 -10.32 9.88
CA ASN A 109 -4.61 -11.11 10.56
C ASN A 109 -4.99 -10.51 11.92
N LYS A 110 -4.01 -10.01 12.66
CA LYS A 110 -4.25 -9.39 13.96
C LYS A 110 -5.19 -8.20 13.88
N ASN A 111 -5.08 -7.40 12.81
CA ASN A 111 -5.86 -6.17 12.65
C ASN A 111 -7.18 -6.37 11.91
N TRP A 112 -7.34 -7.47 11.16
CA TRP A 112 -8.45 -7.65 10.22
C TRP A 112 -9.35 -8.85 10.54
N LEU A 113 -9.02 -9.63 11.53
CA LEU A 113 -9.89 -10.69 12.04
C LEU A 113 -10.73 -10.16 13.19
#